data_69d666d557fd32c14eba58456c4b437f
#
_entry.id   69d666d557fd32c14eba58456c4b437f
#
_cell.length_a   1.000
_cell.length_b   1.000
_cell.length_c   1.000
_cell.angle_alpha   90.00
_cell.angle_beta   90.00
_cell.angle_gamma   90.00
#
_symmetry.space_group_name_H-M   'P 1'
#
loop_
_entity.id
_entity.type
_entity.pdbx_description
1 polymer ?
#
loop_
_entity_poly.entity_id
_entity_poly.type
_entity_poly.pdbx_seq_one_letter_code
_entity_poly.pdbx_strand_id
1 'polypeptide(L)'
;MRLEQYEDTLNNLTIQPVNISKDNADFYDGYVLGYMLDIETRDSLFNIKWFRNPWNMKLRITRQNETREEKIDVIETFNYLIGLNVTSILYPKKGICTVDGVTRSGERTLVIWRDCDTVDNDALNDFFRRMSYSTRDTEFDRIYVNGDNNLENLRTDEEQWKVVLTEQEFAKRMFEDC
;
A
#
# COMPACT_ATOMS: atom_id res chain seq x y z
N MET A 1 -16.30 -3.62 4.08
CA MET A 1 -15.29 -3.16 3.11
C MET A 1 -15.99 -2.25 2.10
N ARG A 2 -15.46 -1.08 1.85
CA ARG A 2 -15.92 -0.18 0.78
C ARG A 2 -14.78 -0.05 -0.21
N LEU A 3 -15.00 -0.54 -1.42
CA LEU A 3 -14.14 -0.25 -2.55
C LEU A 3 -14.55 1.08 -3.16
N GLU A 4 -13.60 1.83 -3.65
CA GLU A 4 -13.85 3.03 -4.44
C GLU A 4 -14.56 2.61 -5.73
N GLN A 5 -15.65 3.31 -6.06
CA GLN A 5 -16.32 3.11 -7.34
C GLN A 5 -15.62 3.95 -8.41
N TYR A 6 -15.76 3.55 -9.68
CA TYR A 6 -15.16 4.29 -10.81
C TYR A 6 -15.53 5.78 -10.80
N GLU A 7 -16.78 6.09 -10.45
CA GLU A 7 -17.25 7.47 -10.34
C GLU A 7 -16.57 8.25 -9.20
N ASP A 8 -16.28 7.58 -8.09
CA ASP A 8 -15.55 8.17 -6.97
C ASP A 8 -14.09 8.43 -7.34
N THR A 9 -13.46 7.51 -8.10
CA THR A 9 -12.12 7.70 -8.66
C THR A 9 -12.09 8.95 -9.56
N LEU A 10 -13.04 9.09 -10.49
CA LEU A 10 -13.13 10.28 -11.35
C LEU A 10 -13.32 11.57 -10.57
N ASN A 11 -14.13 11.56 -9.50
CA ASN A 11 -14.36 12.72 -8.64
C ASN A 11 -13.13 13.11 -7.80
N ASN A 12 -12.22 12.14 -7.55
CA ASN A 12 -10.97 12.39 -6.85
C ASN A 12 -9.83 12.82 -7.78
N LEU A 13 -10.02 12.76 -9.11
CA LEU A 13 -9.07 13.27 -10.09
C LEU A 13 -9.11 14.80 -10.11
N THR A 14 -8.01 15.43 -9.76
CA THR A 14 -7.87 16.89 -9.82
C THR A 14 -6.90 17.25 -10.94
N ILE A 15 -7.44 17.64 -12.10
CA ILE A 15 -6.63 18.09 -13.25
C ILE A 15 -6.21 19.54 -12.99
N GLN A 16 -4.92 19.78 -12.81
CA GLN A 16 -4.37 21.14 -12.82
C GLN A 16 -3.91 21.51 -14.24
N PRO A 17 -4.29 22.67 -14.78
CA PRO A 17 -3.82 23.08 -16.10
C PRO A 17 -2.32 23.36 -16.05
N VAL A 18 -1.55 22.62 -16.83
CA VAL A 18 -0.11 22.83 -17.00
C VAL A 18 0.13 23.69 -18.25
N ASN A 19 0.81 24.81 -18.08
CA ASN A 19 1.29 25.63 -19.21
C ASN A 19 2.52 24.95 -19.84
N ILE A 20 2.34 24.39 -21.01
CA ILE A 20 3.37 23.62 -21.75
C ILE A 20 4.02 24.53 -22.78
N SER A 21 5.34 24.70 -22.71
CA SER A 21 6.15 25.29 -23.79
C SER A 21 6.68 24.20 -24.73
N LYS A 22 6.70 24.51 -26.03
CA LYS A 22 6.70 23.55 -27.16
C LYS A 22 8.03 22.88 -27.56
N ASP A 23 9.10 22.90 -26.79
CA ASP A 23 10.43 22.63 -27.33
C ASP A 23 11.10 21.28 -26.99
N ASN A 24 10.44 20.30 -26.42
CA ASN A 24 11.05 18.97 -26.18
C ASN A 24 10.01 17.84 -26.16
N ALA A 25 9.59 17.35 -27.31
CA ALA A 25 8.51 16.36 -27.42
C ALA A 25 8.83 14.99 -26.78
N ASP A 26 10.09 14.49 -26.92
CA ASP A 26 10.44 13.15 -26.42
C ASP A 26 10.71 13.06 -24.90
N PHE A 27 11.06 14.17 -24.26
CA PHE A 27 11.17 14.26 -22.80
C PHE A 27 9.79 14.38 -22.14
N TYR A 28 8.81 14.83 -22.92
CA TYR A 28 7.46 15.12 -22.46
C TYR A 28 6.61 13.89 -22.23
N ASP A 29 6.69 12.86 -23.07
CA ASP A 29 5.75 11.72 -22.97
C ASP A 29 5.93 10.93 -21.67
N GLY A 30 7.15 10.65 -21.25
CA GLY A 30 7.41 9.97 -19.99
C GLY A 30 7.14 10.85 -18.75
N TYR A 31 7.46 12.15 -18.84
CA TYR A 31 7.24 13.11 -17.76
C TYR A 31 5.76 13.46 -17.60
N VAL A 32 5.07 13.70 -18.71
CA VAL A 32 3.62 14.02 -18.71
C VAL A 32 2.82 12.81 -18.22
N LEU A 33 3.15 11.60 -18.67
CA LEU A 33 2.46 10.38 -18.22
C LEU A 33 2.68 10.14 -16.71
N GLY A 34 3.92 10.24 -16.23
CA GLY A 34 4.24 10.10 -14.81
C GLY A 34 3.59 11.19 -13.94
N TYR A 35 3.56 12.43 -14.43
CA TYR A 35 2.94 13.56 -13.75
C TYR A 35 1.41 13.47 -13.75
N MET A 36 0.80 13.07 -14.87
CA MET A 36 -0.64 12.85 -14.96
C MET A 36 -1.09 11.72 -14.04
N LEU A 37 -0.36 10.59 -14.02
CA LEU A 37 -0.66 9.49 -13.10
C LEU A 37 -0.55 9.90 -11.62
N ASP A 38 0.46 10.69 -11.22
CA ASP A 38 0.60 11.18 -9.84
C ASP A 38 -0.54 12.13 -9.44
N ILE A 39 -1.01 12.97 -10.38
CA ILE A 39 -2.14 13.87 -10.15
C ILE A 39 -3.45 13.08 -10.12
N GLU A 40 -3.65 12.18 -11.08
CA GLU A 40 -4.87 11.40 -11.23
C GLU A 40 -5.11 10.47 -10.05
N THR A 41 -4.05 9.94 -9.44
CA THR A 41 -4.17 9.02 -8.30
C THR A 41 -4.07 9.70 -6.93
N ARG A 42 -3.83 11.03 -6.90
CA ARG A 42 -3.50 11.76 -5.65
C ARG A 42 -4.50 11.53 -4.52
N ASP A 43 -5.78 11.55 -4.82
CA ASP A 43 -6.87 11.47 -3.84
C ASP A 43 -7.67 10.16 -3.97
N SER A 44 -7.11 9.14 -4.65
CA SER A 44 -7.73 7.84 -4.84
C SER A 44 -7.01 6.73 -4.06
N LEU A 45 -7.59 5.54 -3.99
CA LEU A 45 -6.95 4.33 -3.45
C LEU A 45 -5.64 3.96 -4.15
N PHE A 46 -5.46 4.41 -5.40
CA PHE A 46 -4.25 4.16 -6.17
C PHE A 46 -3.08 5.06 -5.76
N ASN A 47 -3.30 6.07 -4.93
CA ASN A 47 -2.24 6.92 -4.43
C ASN A 47 -1.44 6.20 -3.34
N ILE A 48 -0.32 5.60 -3.72
CA ILE A 48 0.58 4.86 -2.82
C ILE A 48 1.16 5.71 -1.67
N LYS A 49 1.12 7.05 -1.76
CA LYS A 49 1.55 7.95 -0.68
C LYS A 49 0.71 7.79 0.60
N TRP A 50 -0.54 7.31 0.47
CA TRP A 50 -1.41 7.02 1.61
C TRP A 50 -0.90 5.87 2.49
N PHE A 51 -0.14 4.96 1.90
CA PHE A 51 0.44 3.85 2.64
C PHE A 51 1.49 4.28 3.66
N ARG A 52 2.02 5.51 3.60
CA ARG A 52 2.94 6.05 4.62
C ARG A 52 2.28 6.15 5.99
N ASN A 53 0.97 6.45 6.04
CA ASN A 53 0.18 6.46 7.27
C ASN A 53 -1.20 5.83 7.03
N PRO A 54 -1.32 4.50 7.15
CA PRO A 54 -2.52 3.76 6.81
C PRO A 54 -3.73 4.10 7.70
N TRP A 55 -3.50 4.71 8.87
CA TRP A 55 -4.59 5.10 9.78
C TRP A 55 -5.28 6.41 9.41
N ASN A 56 -4.67 7.23 8.57
CA ASN A 56 -5.18 8.56 8.23
C ASN A 56 -5.76 8.65 6.82
N MET A 57 -5.91 7.53 6.13
CA MET A 57 -6.46 7.53 4.79
C MET A 57 -7.93 7.93 4.79
N LYS A 58 -8.25 8.88 3.91
CA LYS A 58 -9.62 9.35 3.65
C LYS A 58 -9.83 9.43 2.16
N LEU A 59 -11.02 9.06 1.71
CA LEU A 59 -11.46 9.24 0.33
C LEU A 59 -12.70 10.12 0.28
N ARG A 60 -12.80 10.89 -0.79
CA ARG A 60 -14.03 11.59 -1.16
C ARG A 60 -14.95 10.63 -1.87
N ILE A 61 -16.09 10.32 -1.26
CA ILE A 61 -17.10 9.43 -1.81
C ILE A 61 -18.35 10.24 -2.12
N THR A 62 -18.81 10.18 -3.36
CA THR A 62 -20.03 10.86 -3.80
C THR A 62 -21.21 9.91 -3.72
N ARG A 63 -22.25 10.29 -2.96
CA ARG A 63 -23.51 9.57 -2.89
C ARG A 63 -24.65 10.56 -3.04
N GLN A 64 -25.60 10.27 -3.93
CA GLN A 64 -26.78 11.09 -4.15
C GLN A 64 -26.44 12.58 -4.35
N ASN A 65 -25.41 12.87 -5.15
CA ASN A 65 -24.86 14.22 -5.41
C ASN A 65 -24.26 14.95 -4.19
N GLU A 66 -24.03 14.26 -3.08
CA GLU A 66 -23.29 14.79 -1.94
C GLU A 66 -21.92 14.13 -1.85
N THR A 67 -20.85 14.93 -1.88
CA THR A 67 -19.48 14.44 -1.67
C THR A 67 -19.11 14.54 -0.19
N ARG A 68 -18.69 13.44 0.40
CA ARG A 68 -18.24 13.37 1.80
C ARG A 68 -16.88 12.68 1.88
N GLU A 69 -16.03 13.17 2.80
CA GLU A 69 -14.81 12.46 3.16
C GLU A 69 -15.15 11.29 4.09
N GLU A 70 -14.82 10.08 3.66
CA GLU A 70 -14.93 8.87 4.48
C GLU A 70 -13.55 8.31 4.79
N LYS A 71 -13.35 7.89 6.04
CA LYS A 71 -12.12 7.20 6.45
C LYS A 71 -12.15 5.76 5.91
N ILE A 72 -11.05 5.37 5.29
CA ILE A 72 -10.89 4.01 4.73
C ILE A 72 -9.96 3.21 5.63
N ASP A 73 -10.34 1.97 5.90
CA ASP A 73 -9.47 0.99 6.55
C ASP A 73 -8.62 0.28 5.49
N VAL A 74 -7.42 0.83 5.26
CA VAL A 74 -6.46 0.26 4.30
C VAL A 74 -5.99 -1.12 4.75
N ILE A 75 -5.86 -1.34 6.06
CA ILE A 75 -5.38 -2.60 6.62
C ILE A 75 -6.37 -3.71 6.28
N GLU A 76 -7.66 -3.50 6.57
CA GLU A 76 -8.70 -4.46 6.23
C GLU A 76 -8.81 -4.66 4.71
N THR A 77 -8.74 -3.56 3.95
CA THR A 77 -8.82 -3.62 2.48
C THR A 77 -7.70 -4.46 1.89
N PHE A 78 -6.47 -4.27 2.36
CA PHE A 78 -5.33 -5.03 1.90
C PHE A 78 -5.44 -6.52 2.26
N ASN A 79 -5.83 -6.84 3.50
CA ASN A 79 -6.02 -8.22 3.93
C ASN A 79 -7.04 -8.95 3.04
N TYR A 80 -8.12 -8.26 2.67
CA TYR A 80 -9.12 -8.80 1.75
C TYR A 80 -8.55 -9.00 0.34
N LEU A 81 -7.80 -8.02 -0.15
CA LEU A 81 -7.24 -8.03 -1.50
C LEU A 81 -6.26 -9.19 -1.72
N ILE A 82 -5.41 -9.47 -0.74
CA ILE A 82 -4.50 -10.63 -0.79
C ILE A 82 -5.17 -11.95 -0.41
N GLY A 83 -6.45 -11.92 -0.04
CA GLY A 83 -7.20 -13.11 0.38
C GLY A 83 -6.70 -13.72 1.69
N LEU A 84 -6.26 -12.86 2.64
CA LEU A 84 -5.72 -13.28 3.92
C LEU A 84 -6.82 -13.72 4.89
N ASN A 85 -6.76 -14.96 5.34
CA ASN A 85 -7.51 -15.42 6.50
C ASN A 85 -6.75 -15.00 7.74
N VAL A 86 -7.17 -13.92 8.35
CA VAL A 86 -6.49 -13.31 9.50
C VAL A 86 -6.60 -14.21 10.73
N THR A 87 -5.46 -14.53 11.31
CA THR A 87 -5.33 -15.31 12.55
C THR A 87 -5.21 -14.37 13.74
N SER A 88 -4.39 -13.32 13.63
CA SER A 88 -4.24 -12.34 14.71
C SER A 88 -3.96 -10.94 14.16
N ILE A 89 -4.40 -9.93 14.91
CA ILE A 89 -4.05 -8.52 14.70
C ILE A 89 -3.52 -7.98 16.01
N LEU A 90 -2.29 -7.46 15.99
CA LEU A 90 -1.63 -6.93 17.17
C LEU A 90 -1.21 -5.47 16.95
N TYR A 91 -1.28 -4.70 18.01
CA TYR A 91 -0.78 -3.31 18.06
C TYR A 91 0.34 -3.19 19.10
N PRO A 92 1.52 -3.76 18.84
CA PRO A 92 2.59 -3.89 19.84
C PRO A 92 3.18 -2.56 20.29
N LYS A 93 3.09 -1.53 19.45
CA LYS A 93 3.56 -0.18 19.73
C LYS A 93 2.66 0.82 19.00
N LYS A 94 2.54 2.03 19.54
CA LYS A 94 1.89 3.14 18.82
C LYS A 94 2.55 3.35 17.47
N GLY A 95 1.75 3.37 16.41
CA GLY A 95 2.22 3.53 15.04
C GLY A 95 2.73 2.23 14.39
N ILE A 96 2.54 1.07 15.02
CA ILE A 96 2.80 -0.24 14.40
C ILE A 96 1.58 -1.15 14.61
N CYS A 97 1.14 -1.79 13.54
CA CYS A 97 0.17 -2.87 13.55
C CYS A 97 0.74 -4.07 12.80
N THR A 98 0.57 -5.27 13.33
CA THR A 98 0.91 -6.51 12.66
C THR A 98 -0.32 -7.36 12.46
N VAL A 99 -0.43 -7.95 11.29
CA VAL A 99 -1.49 -8.89 10.93
C VAL A 99 -0.83 -10.20 10.53
N ASP A 100 -1.16 -11.27 11.21
CA ASP A 100 -0.73 -12.65 10.91
C ASP A 100 -1.92 -13.42 10.35
N GLY A 101 -1.68 -14.22 9.33
CA GLY A 101 -2.71 -15.03 8.72
C GLY A 101 -2.18 -15.99 7.66
N VAL A 102 -3.12 -16.67 7.02
CA VAL A 102 -2.83 -17.62 5.95
C VAL A 102 -3.63 -17.22 4.71
N THR A 103 -2.97 -17.10 3.57
CA THR A 103 -3.64 -16.81 2.30
C THR A 103 -4.45 -18.00 1.82
N ARG A 104 -5.29 -17.79 0.80
CA ARG A 104 -6.06 -18.88 0.16
C ARG A 104 -5.16 -19.93 -0.48
N SER A 105 -3.94 -19.57 -0.88
CA SER A 105 -2.92 -20.49 -1.39
C SER A 105 -2.23 -21.33 -0.31
N GLY A 106 -2.48 -21.03 0.97
CA GLY A 106 -1.89 -21.72 2.11
C GLY A 106 -0.59 -21.07 2.62
N GLU A 107 -0.16 -19.94 2.07
CA GLU A 107 1.05 -19.22 2.50
C GLU A 107 0.82 -18.53 3.86
N ARG A 108 1.70 -18.80 4.83
CA ARG A 108 1.72 -18.05 6.09
C ARG A 108 2.29 -16.67 5.83
N THR A 109 1.49 -15.66 6.12
CA THR A 109 1.77 -14.28 5.74
C THR A 109 1.73 -13.37 6.95
N LEU A 110 2.78 -12.56 7.10
CA LEU A 110 2.86 -11.47 8.06
C LEU A 110 2.73 -10.15 7.32
N VAL A 111 1.83 -9.27 7.77
CA VAL A 111 1.72 -7.90 7.26
C VAL A 111 2.07 -6.94 8.38
N ILE A 112 3.09 -6.11 8.16
CA ILE A 112 3.54 -5.09 9.11
C ILE A 112 3.14 -3.73 8.57
N TRP A 113 2.29 -3.04 9.28
CA TRP A 113 1.87 -1.67 9.02
C TRP A 113 2.54 -0.72 10.00
N ARG A 114 3.13 0.34 9.49
CA ARG A 114 3.72 1.39 10.32
C ARG A 114 3.30 2.77 9.87
N ASP A 115 3.29 3.70 10.80
CA ASP A 115 3.28 5.12 10.49
C ASP A 115 4.71 5.55 10.15
N CYS A 116 5.01 5.68 8.86
CA CYS A 116 6.35 5.99 8.37
C CYS A 116 6.87 7.36 8.80
N ASP A 117 6.01 8.24 9.29
CA ASP A 117 6.39 9.56 9.77
C ASP A 117 6.89 9.52 11.23
N THR A 118 6.48 8.49 11.99
CA THR A 118 6.85 8.32 13.41
C THR A 118 7.71 7.09 13.68
N VAL A 119 7.73 6.13 12.76
CA VAL A 119 8.48 4.86 12.86
C VAL A 119 9.39 4.76 11.65
N ASP A 120 10.63 5.16 11.81
CA ASP A 120 11.68 5.06 10.79
C ASP A 120 12.17 3.62 10.58
N ASN A 121 13.16 3.44 9.69
CA ASN A 121 13.71 2.13 9.36
C ASN A 121 14.49 1.51 10.54
N ASP A 122 15.14 2.31 11.38
CA ASP A 122 15.86 1.80 12.54
C ASP A 122 14.89 1.28 13.59
N ALA A 123 13.80 2.02 13.85
CA ALA A 123 12.75 1.59 14.75
C ALA A 123 11.98 0.34 14.23
N LEU A 124 11.85 0.20 12.92
CA LEU A 124 11.29 -1.00 12.29
C LEU A 124 12.22 -2.20 12.47
N ASN A 125 13.52 -2.05 12.23
CA ASN A 125 14.52 -3.11 12.43
C ASN A 125 14.59 -3.56 13.89
N ASP A 126 14.55 -2.61 14.82
CA ASP A 126 14.52 -2.92 16.27
C ASP A 126 13.22 -3.66 16.64
N PHE A 127 12.10 -3.24 16.08
CA PHE A 127 10.84 -3.94 16.27
C PHE A 127 10.90 -5.37 15.75
N PHE A 128 11.39 -5.56 14.52
CA PHE A 128 11.52 -6.86 13.88
C PHE A 128 12.37 -7.83 14.73
N ARG A 129 13.50 -7.33 15.25
CA ARG A 129 14.37 -8.09 16.16
C ARG A 129 13.67 -8.43 17.49
N ARG A 130 12.94 -7.48 18.11
CA ARG A 130 12.26 -7.70 19.39
C ARG A 130 11.14 -8.74 19.29
N MET A 131 10.44 -8.76 18.18
CA MET A 131 9.41 -9.76 17.91
C MET A 131 9.99 -11.11 17.50
N SER A 132 11.32 -11.22 17.39
CA SER A 132 12.04 -12.40 16.89
C SER A 132 11.62 -12.81 15.47
N TYR A 133 11.12 -11.87 14.68
CA TYR A 133 10.84 -12.13 13.28
C TYR A 133 12.13 -12.30 12.48
N SER A 134 12.14 -13.23 11.56
CA SER A 134 13.28 -13.50 10.71
C SER A 134 12.83 -13.73 9.27
N THR A 135 13.60 -13.22 8.34
CA THR A 135 13.42 -13.52 6.92
C THR A 135 14.06 -14.84 6.53
N ARG A 136 14.90 -15.42 7.40
CA ARG A 136 15.66 -16.66 7.14
C ARG A 136 14.97 -17.92 7.61
N ASP A 137 14.03 -17.81 8.54
CA ASP A 137 13.28 -18.94 9.03
C ASP A 137 12.08 -19.27 8.13
N THR A 138 11.37 -20.33 8.47
CA THR A 138 10.18 -20.81 7.76
C THR A 138 8.89 -20.44 8.47
N GLU A 139 8.92 -19.52 9.43
CA GLU A 139 7.72 -19.13 10.16
C GLU A 139 6.70 -18.49 9.24
N PHE A 140 7.16 -17.57 8.39
CA PHE A 140 6.34 -16.92 7.37
C PHE A 140 6.91 -17.19 5.97
N ASP A 141 6.04 -17.48 5.03
CA ASP A 141 6.39 -17.63 3.62
C ASP A 141 6.52 -16.24 2.96
N ARG A 142 5.72 -15.28 3.41
CA ARG A 142 5.68 -13.91 2.89
C ARG A 142 5.54 -12.87 4.00
N ILE A 143 6.25 -11.76 3.83
CA ILE A 143 6.19 -10.61 4.75
C ILE A 143 5.90 -9.36 3.93
N TYR A 144 4.78 -8.70 4.21
CA TYR A 144 4.45 -7.42 3.62
C TYR A 144 4.77 -6.28 4.59
N VAL A 145 5.38 -5.21 4.10
CA VAL A 145 5.72 -4.03 4.89
C VAL A 145 5.39 -2.78 4.10
N ASN A 146 4.73 -1.82 4.72
CA ASN A 146 4.45 -0.53 4.07
C ASN A 146 5.64 0.44 4.20
N GLY A 147 5.79 1.27 3.19
CA GLY A 147 6.85 2.25 3.10
C GLY A 147 8.22 1.64 2.81
N ASP A 148 9.10 2.47 2.30
CA ASP A 148 10.48 2.06 2.00
C ASP A 148 11.17 1.52 3.25
N ASN A 149 11.79 0.35 3.16
CA ASN A 149 12.43 -0.32 4.28
C ASN A 149 13.77 -0.95 3.87
N ASN A 150 14.60 -1.22 4.87
CA ASN A 150 15.92 -1.85 4.71
C ASN A 150 16.01 -3.19 5.44
N LEU A 151 14.88 -3.88 5.61
CA LEU A 151 14.89 -5.24 6.16
C LEU A 151 15.68 -6.17 5.24
N GLU A 152 16.39 -7.11 5.85
CA GLU A 152 17.05 -8.16 5.08
C GLU A 152 16.01 -8.90 4.24
N ASN A 153 16.27 -9.02 2.94
CA ASN A 153 15.35 -9.69 2.02
C ASN A 153 16.01 -10.88 1.36
N LEU A 154 15.31 -11.99 1.33
CA LEU A 154 15.75 -13.22 0.70
C LEU A 154 14.81 -13.58 -0.45
N ARG A 155 15.36 -14.19 -1.50
CA ARG A 155 14.55 -14.77 -2.55
C ARG A 155 13.98 -16.10 -2.04
N THR A 156 12.68 -16.26 -2.17
CA THR A 156 11.98 -17.52 -1.90
C THR A 156 11.95 -18.40 -3.15
N ASP A 157 11.99 -17.78 -4.33
CA ASP A 157 12.01 -18.43 -5.63
C ASP A 157 12.78 -17.54 -6.63
N GLU A 158 13.01 -17.99 -7.88
CA GLU A 158 13.73 -17.21 -8.91
C GLU A 158 13.12 -15.82 -9.14
N GLU A 159 11.80 -15.67 -8.98
CA GLU A 159 11.07 -14.43 -9.24
C GLU A 159 10.46 -13.79 -7.98
N GLN A 160 10.55 -14.41 -6.80
CA GLN A 160 9.82 -13.96 -5.63
C GLN A 160 10.72 -13.61 -4.45
N TRP A 161 10.47 -12.43 -3.87
CA TRP A 161 11.09 -11.98 -2.64
C TRP A 161 10.20 -12.27 -1.44
N LYS A 162 10.82 -12.61 -0.31
CA LYS A 162 10.11 -12.86 0.95
C LYS A 162 9.50 -11.62 1.55
N VAL A 163 10.25 -10.50 1.53
CA VAL A 163 9.75 -9.18 1.96
C VAL A 163 9.31 -8.41 0.73
N VAL A 164 8.06 -7.99 0.72
CA VAL A 164 7.41 -7.26 -0.38
C VAL A 164 6.81 -5.98 0.15
N LEU A 165 6.91 -4.90 -0.63
CA LEU A 165 6.21 -3.66 -0.30
C LEU A 165 4.71 -3.83 -0.47
N THR A 166 3.96 -3.43 0.56
CA THR A 166 2.49 -3.49 0.56
C THR A 166 1.91 -2.71 -0.62
N GLU A 167 2.52 -1.55 -0.94
CA GLU A 167 2.12 -0.68 -2.04
C GLU A 167 2.25 -1.37 -3.40
N GLN A 168 3.34 -2.09 -3.59
CA GLN A 168 3.59 -2.81 -4.85
C GLN A 168 2.58 -3.94 -5.05
N GLU A 169 2.34 -4.74 -4.01
CA GLU A 169 1.35 -5.81 -4.09
C GLU A 169 -0.07 -5.27 -4.23
N PHE A 170 -0.39 -4.16 -3.55
CA PHE A 170 -1.68 -3.50 -3.69
C PHE A 170 -1.91 -3.04 -5.13
N ALA A 171 -0.95 -2.30 -5.70
CA ALA A 171 -1.03 -1.83 -7.07
C ALA A 171 -1.15 -3.00 -8.07
N LYS A 172 -0.30 -4.03 -7.89
CA LYS A 172 -0.32 -5.23 -8.73
C LYS A 172 -1.72 -5.85 -8.75
N ARG A 173 -2.32 -6.11 -7.59
CA ARG A 173 -3.63 -6.77 -7.49
C ARG A 173 -4.79 -5.90 -7.95
N MET A 174 -4.66 -4.60 -7.87
CA MET A 174 -5.71 -3.70 -8.36
C MET A 174 -5.73 -3.58 -9.88
N PHE A 175 -4.60 -3.84 -10.56
CA PHE A 175 -4.47 -3.67 -12.01
C PHE A 175 -4.37 -4.98 -12.80
N GLU A 176 -4.05 -6.12 -12.17
CA GLU A 176 -3.94 -7.41 -12.85
C GLU A 176 -5.30 -8.07 -13.17
N ASP A 177 -6.37 -7.65 -12.50
CA ASP A 177 -7.73 -8.17 -12.71
C ASP A 177 -8.57 -7.30 -13.68
N CYS A 178 -7.94 -6.41 -14.46
CA CYS A 178 -8.58 -5.59 -15.48
C CYS A 178 -8.28 -6.08 -16.89
#